data_5ee15547a3748df5c45a66c3a4904eaa
#
_entry.id   5ee15547a3748df5c45a66c3a4904eaa
#
_cell.length_a   1.000
_cell.length_b   1.000
_cell.length_c   1.000
_cell.angle_alpha   90.00
_cell.angle_beta   90.00
_cell.angle_gamma   90.00
#
_symmetry.space_group_name_H-M   'P 1'
#
loop_
_entity.id
_entity.type
_entity.pdbx_description
1 polymer ?
#
loop_
_entity_poly.entity_id
_entity_poly.type
_entity_poly.pdbx_seq_one_letter_code
_entity_poly.pdbx_strand_id
1 'polypeptide(L)'
;MAKYRDGLRIIADILHAAGSGTKKTRIMGLANLSYRLLEKYLGKTVQSGFLRLNDEGYEVTKKGEAFLEKYEGFSSRYFKLESELQSAILEREMLKRMCQPLENRKLKTVVGRKR
;
A
#
# COMPACT_ATOMS: atom_id res chain seq x y z
N MET A 1 3.07 -9.78 -6.21
CA MET A 1 3.92 -9.83 -5.19
C MET A 1 3.38 -9.26 -3.93
N ALA A 2 3.76 -9.81 -2.91
CA ALA A 2 3.24 -9.35 -1.68
C ALA A 2 3.74 -7.97 -1.41
N LYS A 3 2.85 -7.13 -1.08
CA LYS A 3 3.21 -5.85 -0.79
C LYS A 3 3.11 -5.60 0.63
N TYR A 4 4.02 -4.88 1.14
CA TYR A 4 3.96 -4.44 2.52
C TYR A 4 2.73 -3.57 2.69
N ARG A 5 1.95 -3.87 3.68
CA ARG A 5 0.79 -3.06 4.01
C ARG A 5 1.12 -2.31 5.29
N ASP A 6 1.06 -1.01 5.27
CA ASP A 6 1.29 -0.25 6.49
C ASP A 6 0.02 -0.27 7.34
N GLY A 7 0.10 0.30 8.52
CA GLY A 7 -1.01 0.28 9.46
C GLY A 7 -2.27 0.93 8.92
N LEU A 8 -2.12 2.00 8.17
CA LEU A 8 -3.28 2.68 7.62
C LEU A 8 -4.01 1.80 6.63
N ARG A 9 -3.25 1.08 5.80
CA ARG A 9 -3.85 0.19 4.84
C ARG A 9 -4.57 -0.95 5.53
N ILE A 10 -3.98 -1.47 6.59
CA ILE A 10 -4.61 -2.56 7.33
C ILE A 10 -5.92 -2.08 7.96
N ILE A 11 -5.91 -0.87 8.53
CA ILE A 11 -7.13 -0.31 9.10
C ILE A 11 -8.20 -0.16 8.02
N ALA A 12 -7.82 0.37 6.86
CA ALA A 12 -8.76 0.52 5.77
C ALA A 12 -9.32 -0.82 5.34
N ASP A 13 -8.47 -1.85 5.24
CA ASP A 13 -8.93 -3.17 4.85
C ASP A 13 -9.91 -3.75 5.84
N ILE A 14 -9.69 -3.52 7.12
CA ILE A 14 -10.60 -3.98 8.16
C ILE A 14 -11.94 -3.27 8.03
N LEU A 15 -11.92 -1.97 7.79
CA LEU A 15 -13.16 -1.23 7.67
C LEU A 15 -13.94 -1.65 6.43
N HIS A 16 -13.26 -1.91 5.33
CA HIS A 16 -13.94 -2.40 4.13
C HIS A 16 -14.57 -3.75 4.40
N ALA A 17 -13.90 -4.59 5.16
CA ALA A 17 -14.41 -5.92 5.45
C ALA A 17 -15.59 -5.89 6.42
N ALA A 18 -15.58 -4.94 7.34
CA ALA A 18 -16.60 -4.93 8.40
C ALA A 18 -18.00 -4.58 7.93
N GLY A 19 -18.11 -3.57 7.11
CA GLY A 19 -19.44 -3.21 6.63
C GLY A 19 -20.41 -2.88 7.76
N SER A 20 -21.56 -3.50 7.73
CA SER A 20 -22.63 -3.17 8.68
C SER A 20 -22.95 -4.25 9.68
N GLY A 21 -22.02 -5.04 10.06
CA GLY A 21 -22.30 -6.06 11.08
C GLY A 21 -21.64 -7.35 10.70
N THR A 22 -20.34 -7.44 10.88
CA THR A 22 -19.56 -8.58 10.42
C THR A 22 -18.78 -9.16 11.57
N LYS A 23 -18.81 -10.48 11.66
CA LYS A 23 -18.09 -11.16 12.72
C LYS A 23 -16.58 -11.10 12.50
N LYS A 24 -15.89 -11.23 13.60
CA LYS A 24 -14.44 -11.14 13.59
C LYS A 24 -13.75 -12.10 12.62
N THR A 25 -14.20 -13.35 12.61
CA THR A 25 -13.56 -14.33 11.74
C THR A 25 -13.75 -14.01 10.27
N ARG A 26 -14.91 -13.44 9.95
CA ARG A 26 -15.12 -13.09 8.56
C ARG A 26 -14.29 -11.88 8.17
N ILE A 27 -14.14 -10.92 9.08
CA ILE A 27 -13.27 -9.79 8.83
C ILE A 27 -11.84 -10.28 8.56
N MET A 28 -11.40 -11.25 9.36
CA MET A 28 -10.07 -11.79 9.20
C MET A 28 -9.85 -12.35 7.82
N GLY A 29 -10.81 -13.11 7.33
CA GLY A 29 -10.73 -13.69 6.00
C GLY A 29 -10.78 -12.67 4.90
N LEU A 30 -11.74 -11.75 4.98
CA LEU A 30 -11.91 -10.75 3.95
C LEU A 30 -10.74 -9.78 3.86
N ALA A 31 -10.19 -9.41 5.01
CA ALA A 31 -9.06 -8.50 5.03
C ALA A 31 -7.73 -9.22 4.86
N ASN A 32 -7.76 -10.54 4.82
CA ASN A 32 -6.58 -11.34 4.62
C ASN A 32 -5.49 -11.03 5.65
N LEU A 33 -5.86 -11.17 6.91
CA LEU A 33 -4.95 -10.88 8.01
C LEU A 33 -4.73 -12.11 8.87
N SER A 34 -3.56 -12.19 9.49
CA SER A 34 -3.33 -13.20 10.49
C SER A 34 -4.12 -12.80 11.72
N TYR A 35 -4.36 -13.77 12.59
CA TYR A 35 -5.09 -13.50 13.80
C TYR A 35 -4.41 -12.43 14.65
N ARG A 36 -3.10 -12.49 14.71
CA ARG A 36 -2.32 -11.56 15.48
C ARG A 36 -2.46 -10.14 14.98
N LEU A 37 -2.37 -9.96 13.66
CA LEU A 37 -2.54 -8.62 13.09
C LEU A 37 -3.97 -8.13 13.25
N LEU A 38 -4.92 -9.04 13.08
CA LEU A 38 -6.31 -8.66 13.27
C LEU A 38 -6.55 -8.15 14.68
N GLU A 39 -6.08 -8.89 15.67
CA GLU A 39 -6.28 -8.49 17.06
C GLU A 39 -5.72 -7.09 17.32
N LYS A 40 -4.51 -6.90 16.85
CA LYS A 40 -3.84 -5.63 17.08
C LYS A 40 -4.60 -4.46 16.45
N TYR A 41 -4.95 -4.60 15.19
CA TYR A 41 -5.56 -3.49 14.48
C TYR A 41 -7.06 -3.36 14.69
N LEU A 42 -7.73 -4.46 15.02
CA LEU A 42 -9.13 -4.38 15.35
C LEU A 42 -9.31 -3.55 16.61
N GLY A 43 -8.45 -3.76 17.59
CA GLY A 43 -8.49 -2.96 18.80
C GLY A 43 -8.30 -1.48 18.51
N LYS A 44 -7.36 -1.18 17.64
CA LYS A 44 -7.11 0.21 17.28
C LYS A 44 -8.31 0.85 16.58
N THR A 45 -8.97 0.12 15.71
CA THR A 45 -10.10 0.69 14.99
C THR A 45 -11.28 0.95 15.92
N VAL A 46 -11.47 0.07 16.89
CA VAL A 46 -12.53 0.31 17.88
C VAL A 46 -12.19 1.49 18.76
N GLN A 47 -10.95 1.55 19.21
CA GLN A 47 -10.53 2.65 20.08
C GLN A 47 -10.58 3.99 19.38
N SER A 48 -10.34 3.99 18.08
CA SER A 48 -10.39 5.23 17.32
C SER A 48 -11.81 5.66 16.99
N GLY A 49 -12.77 4.80 17.26
CA GLY A 49 -14.16 5.13 16.96
C GLY A 49 -14.54 4.85 15.52
N PHE A 50 -13.72 4.11 14.78
CA PHE A 50 -14.03 3.76 13.39
C PHE A 50 -14.97 2.58 13.31
N LEU A 51 -14.92 1.70 14.31
CA LEU A 51 -15.78 0.52 14.36
C LEU A 51 -16.52 0.49 15.68
N ARG A 52 -17.69 -0.10 15.64
CA ARG A 52 -18.48 -0.29 16.82
C ARG A 52 -18.95 -1.74 16.84
N LEU A 53 -18.94 -2.36 18.00
CA LEU A 53 -19.40 -3.73 18.13
C LEU A 53 -20.86 -3.72 18.51
N ASN A 54 -21.69 -4.42 17.76
CA ASN A 54 -23.09 -4.57 18.12
C ASN A 54 -23.44 -6.05 18.14
N ASP A 55 -24.71 -6.38 18.25
CA ASP A 55 -25.11 -7.77 18.37
C ASP A 55 -24.75 -8.61 17.18
N GLU A 56 -24.66 -8.01 16.03
CA GLU A 56 -24.36 -8.76 14.83
C GLU A 56 -22.90 -8.80 14.48
N GLY A 57 -22.11 -8.01 15.14
CA GLY A 57 -20.68 -7.99 14.87
C GLY A 57 -20.19 -6.56 14.83
N TYR A 58 -19.11 -6.37 14.09
CA TYR A 58 -18.49 -5.05 14.00
C TYR A 58 -19.11 -4.26 12.86
N GLU A 59 -19.32 -3.01 13.11
CA GLU A 59 -19.95 -2.16 12.11
C GLU A 59 -19.16 -0.87 12.00
N VAL A 60 -19.03 -0.35 10.78
CA VAL A 60 -18.29 0.88 10.54
C VAL A 60 -19.12 2.07 10.95
N THR A 61 -18.52 2.98 11.70
CA THR A 61 -19.23 4.18 12.15
C THR A 61 -19.09 5.26 11.09
N LYS A 62 -19.77 6.38 11.31
CA LYS A 62 -19.63 7.51 10.42
C LYS A 62 -18.19 8.01 10.37
N LYS A 63 -17.54 7.98 11.51
CA LYS A 63 -16.14 8.38 11.56
C LYS A 63 -15.29 7.43 10.74
N GLY A 64 -15.59 6.13 10.79
CA GLY A 64 -14.89 5.14 10.00
C GLY A 64 -15.09 5.36 8.51
N GLU A 65 -16.30 5.70 8.12
CA GLU A 65 -16.60 5.98 6.72
C GLU A 65 -15.83 7.20 6.24
N ALA A 66 -15.77 8.22 7.08
CA ALA A 66 -15.02 9.42 6.74
C ALA A 66 -13.54 9.11 6.57
N PHE A 67 -13.03 8.24 7.45
CA PHE A 67 -11.63 7.83 7.33
C PHE A 67 -11.39 7.12 6.00
N LEU A 68 -12.28 6.21 5.64
CA LEU A 68 -12.13 5.46 4.40
C LEU A 68 -12.12 6.38 3.19
N GLU A 69 -13.01 7.33 3.18
CA GLU A 69 -13.08 8.24 2.07
C GLU A 69 -11.79 9.04 1.92
N LYS A 70 -11.29 9.54 3.02
CA LYS A 70 -10.05 10.29 3.00
C LYS A 70 -8.86 9.41 2.66
N TYR A 71 -8.87 8.20 3.19
CA TYR A 71 -7.77 7.29 2.94
C TYR A 71 -7.70 6.91 1.46
N GLU A 72 -8.85 6.71 0.83
CA GLU A 72 -8.83 6.33 -0.56
C GLU A 72 -8.31 7.42 -1.47
N GLY A 73 -8.65 8.65 -1.17
CA GLY A 73 -8.12 9.77 -1.92
C GLY A 73 -6.61 9.89 -1.73
N PHE A 74 -6.18 9.76 -0.50
CA PHE A 74 -4.77 9.83 -0.18
C PHE A 74 -4.00 8.69 -0.86
N SER A 75 -4.51 7.49 -0.75
CA SER A 75 -3.84 6.31 -1.27
C SER A 75 -3.65 6.38 -2.77
N SER A 76 -4.67 6.84 -3.47
CA SER A 76 -4.63 6.99 -4.91
C SER A 76 -3.56 7.97 -5.33
N ARG A 77 -3.53 9.10 -4.66
CA ARG A 77 -2.55 10.13 -4.94
C ARG A 77 -1.15 9.67 -4.64
N TYR A 78 -0.99 9.02 -3.52
CA TYR A 78 0.30 8.54 -3.11
C TYR A 78 0.86 7.53 -4.11
N PHE A 79 0.01 6.61 -4.54
CA PHE A 79 0.40 5.61 -5.49
C PHE A 79 0.85 6.24 -6.80
N LYS A 80 0.12 7.24 -7.25
CA LYS A 80 0.46 7.92 -8.48
C LYS A 80 1.80 8.63 -8.39
N LEU A 81 2.03 9.31 -7.26
CA LEU A 81 3.30 10.01 -7.05
C LEU A 81 4.46 9.03 -6.96
N GLU A 82 4.23 7.90 -6.31
CA GLU A 82 5.26 6.87 -6.23
C GLU A 82 5.62 6.35 -7.61
N SER A 83 4.63 6.12 -8.43
CA SER A 83 4.84 5.64 -9.78
C SER A 83 5.67 6.62 -10.58
N GLU A 84 5.32 7.90 -10.46
CA GLU A 84 6.06 8.93 -11.16
C GLU A 84 7.48 9.02 -10.67
N LEU A 85 7.67 8.88 -9.38
CA LEU A 85 9.02 8.91 -8.83
C LEU A 85 9.85 7.75 -9.33
N GLN A 86 9.25 6.55 -9.38
CA GLN A 86 9.97 5.40 -9.88
C GLN A 86 10.39 5.58 -11.33
N SER A 87 9.52 6.15 -12.13
CA SER A 87 9.84 6.46 -13.52
C SER A 87 11.00 7.42 -13.61
N ALA A 88 10.96 8.45 -12.80
CA ALA A 88 12.02 9.44 -12.81
C ALA A 88 13.35 8.84 -12.38
N ILE A 89 13.30 7.94 -11.41
CA ILE A 89 14.53 7.29 -10.95
C ILE A 89 15.14 6.45 -12.06
N LEU A 90 14.28 5.74 -12.81
CA LEU A 90 14.77 4.95 -13.92
C LEU A 90 15.38 5.84 -15.00
N GLU A 91 14.76 6.95 -15.26
CA GLU A 91 15.30 7.89 -16.24
C GLU A 91 16.66 8.41 -15.80
N ARG A 92 16.79 8.69 -14.53
CA ARG A 92 18.06 9.16 -14.01
C ARG A 92 19.16 8.11 -14.22
N GLU A 93 18.81 6.85 -13.99
CA GLU A 93 19.80 5.79 -14.18
C GLU A 93 20.19 5.67 -15.64
N MET A 94 19.24 5.85 -16.52
CA MET A 94 19.57 5.83 -17.93
C MET A 94 20.48 6.98 -18.33
N LEU A 95 20.23 8.15 -17.78
CA LEU A 95 21.08 9.29 -18.06
C LEU A 95 22.50 9.04 -17.58
N LYS A 96 22.63 8.45 -16.41
CA LYS A 96 23.95 8.13 -15.88
C LYS A 96 24.67 7.16 -16.78
N ARG A 97 23.93 6.21 -17.31
CA ARG A 97 24.52 5.23 -18.18
C ARG A 97 25.02 5.86 -19.47
N MET A 98 24.27 6.84 -19.97
CA MET A 98 24.67 7.55 -21.18
C MET A 98 25.96 8.33 -20.99
N CYS A 99 26.27 8.67 -19.76
CA CYS A 99 27.49 9.42 -19.48
C CYS A 99 28.73 8.56 -19.36
N GLN A 100 28.56 7.25 -19.42
CA GLN A 100 29.71 6.37 -19.31
C GLN A 100 30.55 6.41 -20.59
N PRO A 101 31.85 6.22 -20.48
CA PRO A 101 32.70 6.22 -21.67
C PRO A 101 32.26 5.14 -22.63
N LEU A 102 32.44 5.43 -23.89
CA LEU A 102 32.11 4.48 -24.93
C LEU A 102 32.80 3.16 -24.76
N GLU A 103 34.02 3.17 -24.36
CA GLU A 103 34.76 1.96 -24.18
C GLU A 103 34.11 1.08 -23.17
N ASN A 104 33.67 1.67 -22.11
CA ASN A 104 33.00 0.91 -21.09
C ASN A 104 31.77 0.25 -21.61
N ARG A 105 31.03 0.99 -22.37
CA ARG A 105 29.80 0.47 -22.85
C ARG A 105 29.98 -0.65 -23.81
N LYS A 106 30.95 -0.53 -24.65
CA LYS A 106 31.05 -1.55 -25.56
C LYS A 106 31.97 -2.50 -25.15
N LEU A 107 32.36 -2.36 -24.01
CA LEU A 107 33.28 -3.20 -23.61
C LEU A 107 33.18 -4.48 -24.20
N LYS A 108 32.18 -4.94 -24.33
CA LYS A 108 32.15 -6.14 -24.87
C LYS A 108 32.20 -6.05 -26.28
N THR A 109 31.91 -5.15 -26.79
CA THR A 109 31.83 -5.21 -28.15
C THR A 109 33.05 -4.83 -28.70
N VAL A 110 33.45 -4.37 -29.07
CA VAL A 110 34.43 -4.03 -29.75
C VAL A 110 35.15 -3.26 -29.70
N VAL A 111 35.53 -3.12 -29.94
CA VAL A 111 36.18 -2.56 -30.00
C VAL A 111 36.60 -1.72 -30.62
N GLY A 112 36.96 -1.56 -30.78
CA GLY A 112 37.37 -0.83 -31.24
C GLY A 112 37.31 0.14 -31.86
N ARG A 113 37.06 0.62 -31.98
CA ARG A 113 36.94 1.59 -32.59
C ARG A 113 37.22 2.64 -32.06
N LYS A 114 37.71 3.09 -31.90
CA LYS A 114 37.96 3.97 -31.50
C LYS A 114 37.75 5.04 -31.82
N ARG A 115 37.66 5.72 -31.73
CA ARG A 115 37.40 6.72 -32.01
C ARG A 115 37.44 7.28 -31.63
#